data_5838d7c111c14a425eb558bf1d75aa4f
#
_entry.id   5838d7c111c14a425eb558bf1d75aa4f
#
_cell.length_a   1.000
_cell.length_b   1.000
_cell.length_c   1.000
_cell.angle_alpha   90.00
_cell.angle_beta   90.00
_cell.angle_gamma   90.00
#
_symmetry.space_group_name_H-M   'P 1'
#
loop_
_entity.id
_entity.type
_entity.pdbx_description
1 polymer ?
#
loop_
_entity_poly.entity_id
_entity_poly.type
_entity_poly.pdbx_seq_one_letter_code
_entity_poly.pdbx_strand_id
1 'polypeptide(L)'
;GGMIKYIIDNELYHKDYVVNYTNAACLIKDDYSFEDGLFSGYDEENRKYDVSSWDYQTDEAGMALTDPTLQHPRCVFQLLKKHYERYDIDTVCEITGTPKNKYLEVLKTFCATGAPDKTGTIMYAMGITQHTVGSQNVRAFSIVQMLLGNMGRPGGGINALRGENNVQGATDMALLYHLIPGYINSPSNAPRNKKLIDYIRSVTPGSAKLQFFNLAEFRELVKAGFPNSGWKINSSKWIVSMLKDWYGDAATESNDFAYHYLPKRDD
;
A
#
# COMPACT_ATOMS: atom_id res chain seq x y z
N GLY A 1 -19.21 0.08 0.42
CA GLY A 1 -19.68 0.80 1.60
C GLY A 1 -20.93 0.16 2.19
N GLY A 2 -21.98 -0.05 1.39
CA GLY A 2 -23.24 -0.64 1.87
C GLY A 2 -23.11 -2.04 2.49
N MET A 3 -22.20 -2.88 1.96
CA MET A 3 -21.93 -4.19 2.57
C MET A 3 -21.28 -4.04 3.96
N ILE A 4 -20.35 -3.11 4.13
CA ILE A 4 -19.72 -2.83 5.44
C ILE A 4 -20.78 -2.40 6.45
N LYS A 5 -21.64 -1.44 6.07
CA LYS A 5 -22.75 -1.01 6.93
C LYS A 5 -23.66 -2.20 7.28
N TYR A 6 -24.07 -2.99 6.29
CA TYR A 6 -24.94 -4.14 6.51
C TYR A 6 -24.33 -5.17 7.48
N ILE A 7 -23.04 -5.46 7.36
CA ILE A 7 -22.33 -6.36 8.28
C ILE A 7 -22.35 -5.81 9.70
N ILE A 8 -22.06 -4.52 9.88
CA ILE A 8 -21.97 -3.89 11.20
C ILE A 8 -23.36 -3.79 11.85
N ASP A 9 -24.36 -3.32 11.11
CA ASP A 9 -25.71 -3.09 11.65
C ASP A 9 -26.44 -4.38 12.02
N ASN A 10 -26.12 -5.49 11.35
CA ASN A 10 -26.71 -6.79 11.61
C ASN A 10 -25.81 -7.71 12.45
N GLU A 11 -24.69 -7.19 12.97
CA GLU A 11 -23.72 -7.93 13.81
C GLU A 11 -23.20 -9.22 13.14
N LEU A 12 -23.05 -9.20 11.80
CA LEU A 12 -22.61 -10.36 11.00
C LEU A 12 -21.08 -10.50 10.93
N TYR A 13 -20.34 -9.68 11.66
CA TYR A 13 -18.89 -9.75 11.70
C TYR A 13 -18.39 -10.87 12.61
N HIS A 14 -17.23 -11.44 12.27
CA HIS A 14 -16.57 -12.47 13.07
C HIS A 14 -15.88 -11.81 14.28
N LYS A 15 -16.59 -11.70 15.41
CA LYS A 15 -16.17 -10.89 16.56
C LYS A 15 -14.77 -11.23 17.07
N ASP A 16 -14.48 -12.52 17.30
CA ASP A 16 -13.17 -12.93 17.81
C ASP A 16 -12.03 -12.57 16.87
N TYR A 17 -12.26 -12.69 15.56
CA TYR A 17 -11.29 -12.28 14.55
C TYR A 17 -11.09 -10.76 14.55
N VAL A 18 -12.18 -10.00 14.55
CA VAL A 18 -12.16 -8.52 14.53
C VAL A 18 -11.40 -7.97 15.74
N VAL A 19 -11.64 -8.52 16.92
CA VAL A 19 -11.00 -8.07 18.17
C VAL A 19 -9.52 -8.45 18.22
N ASN A 20 -9.15 -9.67 17.81
CA ASN A 20 -7.82 -10.20 18.05
C ASN A 20 -6.84 -10.04 16.88
N TYR A 21 -7.34 -9.87 15.65
CA TYR A 21 -6.51 -9.85 14.44
C TYR A 21 -6.64 -8.56 13.61
N THR A 22 -7.35 -7.56 14.14
CA THR A 22 -7.46 -6.24 13.51
C THR A 22 -7.22 -5.14 14.55
N ASN A 23 -7.11 -3.91 14.09
CA ASN A 23 -7.03 -2.74 14.98
C ASN A 23 -8.42 -2.20 15.40
N ALA A 24 -9.48 -2.92 15.13
CA ALA A 24 -10.84 -2.46 15.39
C ALA A 24 -11.08 -2.13 16.86
N ALA A 25 -10.45 -2.87 17.79
CA ALA A 25 -10.55 -2.65 19.23
C ALA A 25 -9.67 -1.50 19.75
N CYS A 26 -8.72 -0.99 18.98
CA CYS A 26 -7.79 0.04 19.45
C CYS A 26 -8.51 1.37 19.68
N LEU A 27 -8.08 2.10 20.72
CA LEU A 27 -8.59 3.43 21.05
C LEU A 27 -7.73 4.49 20.35
N ILE A 28 -8.38 5.35 19.57
CA ILE A 28 -7.74 6.47 18.87
C ILE A 28 -7.53 7.64 19.84
N LYS A 29 -6.43 8.38 19.68
CA LYS A 29 -6.16 9.61 20.43
C LYS A 29 -7.34 10.58 20.40
N ASP A 30 -7.53 11.34 21.48
CA ASP A 30 -8.68 12.24 21.64
C ASP A 30 -8.64 13.43 20.66
N ASP A 31 -7.47 13.85 20.25
CA ASP A 31 -7.22 14.93 19.29
C ASP A 31 -7.39 14.52 17.82
N TYR A 32 -7.63 13.23 17.53
CA TYR A 32 -8.00 12.79 16.17
C TYR A 32 -9.46 13.12 15.87
N SER A 33 -9.72 13.71 14.72
CA SER A 33 -11.05 13.90 14.16
C SER A 33 -11.10 13.63 12.66
N PHE A 34 -12.32 13.42 12.17
CA PHE A 34 -12.61 13.35 10.74
C PHE A 34 -13.97 13.99 10.52
N GLU A 35 -13.98 15.20 9.96
CA GLU A 35 -15.18 16.02 9.76
C GLU A 35 -15.12 16.65 8.37
N ASP A 36 -16.26 16.71 7.71
CA ASP A 36 -16.43 17.31 6.37
C ASP A 36 -15.40 16.83 5.31
N GLY A 37 -14.98 15.57 5.42
CA GLY A 37 -14.02 14.98 4.49
C GLY A 37 -12.54 15.25 4.81
N LEU A 38 -12.24 16.00 5.87
CA LEU A 38 -10.90 16.31 6.32
C LEU A 38 -10.56 15.58 7.63
N PHE A 39 -9.33 15.13 7.74
CA PHE A 39 -8.77 14.61 8.98
C PHE A 39 -8.20 15.75 9.83
N SER A 40 -8.08 15.52 11.15
CA SER A 40 -7.39 16.44 12.05
C SER A 40 -5.96 16.72 11.59
N GLY A 41 -5.46 17.92 11.89
CA GLY A 41 -4.12 18.35 11.51
C GLY A 41 -3.99 18.87 10.06
N TYR A 42 -5.10 19.13 9.37
CA TYR A 42 -5.03 19.74 8.04
C TYR A 42 -4.59 21.21 8.12
N ASP A 43 -3.52 21.52 7.42
CA ASP A 43 -3.01 22.88 7.18
C ASP A 43 -3.46 23.33 5.78
N GLU A 44 -4.42 24.23 5.72
CA GLU A 44 -5.02 24.72 4.49
C GLU A 44 -4.03 25.52 3.64
N GLU A 45 -3.16 26.31 4.27
CA GLU A 45 -2.19 27.17 3.58
C GLU A 45 -1.14 26.34 2.84
N ASN A 46 -0.60 25.32 3.49
CA ASN A 46 0.43 24.45 2.92
C ASN A 46 -0.12 23.20 2.24
N ARG A 47 -1.44 22.95 2.33
CA ARG A 47 -2.13 21.75 1.83
C ARG A 47 -1.45 20.45 2.30
N LYS A 48 -1.14 20.39 3.58
CA LYS A 48 -0.46 19.28 4.23
C LYS A 48 -1.21 18.87 5.48
N TYR A 49 -0.91 17.67 5.96
CA TYR A 49 -1.41 17.17 7.24
C TYR A 49 -0.27 17.08 8.26
N ASP A 50 -0.51 17.58 9.46
CA ASP A 50 0.18 17.13 10.65
C ASP A 50 -0.53 15.86 11.14
N VAL A 51 0.16 14.74 11.03
CA VAL A 51 -0.38 13.40 11.35
C VAL A 51 -0.13 12.98 12.79
N SER A 52 0.32 13.86 13.65
CA SER A 52 0.68 13.56 15.04
C SER A 52 -0.51 13.06 15.89
N SER A 53 -1.74 13.47 15.51
CA SER A 53 -2.98 12.99 16.12
C SER A 53 -3.47 11.62 15.58
N TRP A 54 -2.87 11.10 14.49
CA TRP A 54 -3.30 9.87 13.82
C TRP A 54 -2.65 8.63 14.45
N ASP A 55 -2.89 8.45 15.73
CA ASP A 55 -2.26 7.41 16.51
C ASP A 55 -3.23 6.87 17.57
N TYR A 56 -2.82 5.83 18.27
CA TYR A 56 -3.59 5.23 19.35
C TYR A 56 -3.25 5.84 20.70
N GLN A 57 -4.20 5.77 21.63
CA GLN A 57 -3.92 5.93 23.05
C GLN A 57 -3.06 4.75 23.49
N THR A 58 -2.05 4.99 24.32
CA THR A 58 -1.12 3.96 24.78
C THR A 58 -1.05 3.88 26.30
N ASP A 59 -0.71 2.71 26.80
CA ASP A 59 -0.35 2.50 28.19
C ASP A 59 1.08 2.97 28.49
N GLU A 60 1.53 2.79 29.73
CA GLU A 60 2.90 3.15 30.19
C GLU A 60 4.01 2.37 29.46
N ALA A 61 3.71 1.21 28.90
CA ALA A 61 4.64 0.40 28.10
C ALA A 61 4.63 0.77 26.62
N GLY A 62 3.79 1.75 26.19
CA GLY A 62 3.63 2.16 24.80
C GLY A 62 2.76 1.24 23.96
N MET A 63 2.01 0.32 24.57
CA MET A 63 1.08 -0.55 23.88
C MET A 63 -0.27 0.14 23.71
N ALA A 64 -0.89 -0.05 22.54
CA ALA A 64 -2.19 0.55 22.25
C ALA A 64 -3.27 0.06 23.24
N LEU A 65 -4.01 1.01 23.81
CA LEU A 65 -5.19 0.69 24.62
C LEU A 65 -6.30 0.12 23.72
N THR A 66 -7.01 -0.88 24.24
CA THR A 66 -8.05 -1.58 23.48
C THR A 66 -9.34 -1.73 24.27
N ASP A 67 -10.48 -1.74 23.55
CA ASP A 67 -11.78 -2.15 24.05
C ASP A 67 -12.28 -3.39 23.32
N PRO A 68 -12.12 -4.60 23.89
CA PRO A 68 -12.62 -5.83 23.29
C PRO A 68 -14.14 -5.90 23.15
N THR A 69 -14.88 -5.03 23.83
CA THR A 69 -16.34 -4.93 23.67
C THR A 69 -16.73 -4.23 22.38
N LEU A 70 -15.84 -3.44 21.78
CA LEU A 70 -16.03 -2.61 20.61
C LEU A 70 -17.07 -1.48 20.84
N GLN A 71 -17.32 -1.08 22.09
CA GLN A 71 -18.35 -0.10 22.42
C GLN A 71 -17.81 1.29 22.77
N HIS A 72 -16.53 1.39 23.13
CA HIS A 72 -15.92 2.67 23.48
C HIS A 72 -15.99 3.65 22.30
N PRO A 73 -16.45 4.91 22.48
CA PRO A 73 -16.69 5.85 21.38
C PRO A 73 -15.41 6.21 20.59
N ARG A 74 -14.24 6.08 21.19
CA ARG A 74 -12.94 6.27 20.53
C ARG A 74 -12.37 5.00 19.93
N CYS A 75 -13.07 3.88 20.02
CA CYS A 75 -12.67 2.64 19.37
C CYS A 75 -12.72 2.78 17.84
N VAL A 76 -11.72 2.26 17.13
CA VAL A 76 -11.69 2.28 15.66
C VAL A 76 -12.98 1.73 15.06
N PHE A 77 -13.54 0.67 15.67
CA PHE A 77 -14.81 0.07 15.22
C PHE A 77 -15.96 1.07 15.24
N GLN A 78 -16.09 1.90 16.29
CA GLN A 78 -17.17 2.88 16.40
C GLN A 78 -16.98 4.05 15.40
N LEU A 79 -15.74 4.47 15.19
CA LEU A 79 -15.45 5.47 14.15
C LEU A 79 -15.75 4.94 12.75
N LEU A 80 -15.42 3.67 12.50
CA LEU A 80 -15.78 2.97 11.25
C LEU A 80 -17.28 2.91 11.06
N LYS A 81 -18.03 2.50 12.10
CA LYS A 81 -19.50 2.45 12.09
C LYS A 81 -20.10 3.80 11.73
N LYS A 82 -19.69 4.87 12.41
CA LYS A 82 -20.12 6.25 12.13
C LYS A 82 -19.79 6.65 10.67
N HIS A 83 -18.59 6.33 10.17
CA HIS A 83 -18.19 6.68 8.80
C HIS A 83 -19.08 6.02 7.74
N TYR A 84 -19.53 4.78 7.96
CA TYR A 84 -20.33 4.02 7.00
C TYR A 84 -21.84 4.20 7.17
N GLU A 85 -22.34 4.98 8.12
CA GLU A 85 -23.78 5.26 8.32
C GLU A 85 -24.50 5.78 7.07
N ARG A 86 -23.79 6.55 6.23
CA ARG A 86 -24.32 7.14 5.00
C ARG A 86 -24.58 6.15 3.86
N TYR A 87 -24.13 4.90 3.98
CA TYR A 87 -24.23 3.90 2.90
C TYR A 87 -25.40 2.95 3.15
N ASP A 88 -26.60 3.48 3.39
CA ASP A 88 -27.80 2.64 3.50
C ASP A 88 -28.13 1.95 2.16
N ILE A 89 -28.92 0.88 2.25
CA ILE A 89 -29.21 0.02 1.09
C ILE A 89 -29.93 0.78 -0.03
N ASP A 90 -30.85 1.67 0.31
CA ASP A 90 -31.64 2.41 -0.68
C ASP A 90 -30.76 3.41 -1.41
N THR A 91 -29.97 4.20 -0.70
CA THR A 91 -28.96 5.11 -1.27
C THR A 91 -27.99 4.37 -2.18
N VAL A 92 -27.46 3.22 -1.73
CA VAL A 92 -26.51 2.43 -2.56
C VAL A 92 -27.18 1.92 -3.84
N CYS A 93 -28.40 1.39 -3.74
CA CYS A 93 -29.15 0.90 -4.90
C CYS A 93 -29.49 2.02 -5.89
N GLU A 94 -29.88 3.20 -5.40
CA GLU A 94 -30.16 4.38 -6.22
C GLU A 94 -28.91 4.83 -7.00
N ILE A 95 -27.76 4.98 -6.30
CA ILE A 95 -26.52 5.45 -6.92
C ILE A 95 -25.95 4.43 -7.91
N THR A 96 -26.03 3.13 -7.60
CA THR A 96 -25.42 2.08 -8.43
C THR A 96 -26.35 1.54 -9.51
N GLY A 97 -27.64 1.84 -9.45
CA GLY A 97 -28.67 1.24 -10.32
C GLY A 97 -28.92 -0.25 -10.07
N THR A 98 -28.39 -0.80 -8.96
CA THR A 98 -28.54 -2.23 -8.65
C THR A 98 -29.92 -2.53 -8.07
N PRO A 99 -30.67 -3.51 -8.61
CA PRO A 99 -31.96 -3.90 -8.03
C PRO A 99 -31.83 -4.36 -6.58
N LYS A 100 -32.61 -3.76 -5.69
CA LYS A 100 -32.51 -3.95 -4.22
C LYS A 100 -32.60 -5.43 -3.80
N ASN A 101 -33.49 -6.20 -4.42
CA ASN A 101 -33.64 -7.62 -4.12
C ASN A 101 -32.38 -8.42 -4.48
N LYS A 102 -31.72 -8.12 -5.60
CA LYS A 102 -30.46 -8.74 -6.01
C LYS A 102 -29.32 -8.34 -5.11
N TYR A 103 -29.26 -7.07 -4.75
CA TYR A 103 -28.24 -6.60 -3.80
C TYR A 103 -28.36 -7.30 -2.44
N LEU A 104 -29.58 -7.41 -1.90
CA LEU A 104 -29.85 -8.14 -0.66
C LEU A 104 -29.48 -9.64 -0.75
N GLU A 105 -29.70 -10.27 -1.89
CA GLU A 105 -29.30 -11.66 -2.11
C GLU A 105 -27.77 -11.84 -2.02
N VAL A 106 -27.01 -10.94 -2.65
CA VAL A 106 -25.54 -10.91 -2.58
C VAL A 106 -25.07 -10.64 -1.15
N LEU A 107 -25.64 -9.65 -0.46
CA LEU A 107 -25.31 -9.33 0.92
C LEU A 107 -25.50 -10.55 1.84
N LYS A 108 -26.66 -11.18 1.79
CA LYS A 108 -26.95 -12.36 2.63
C LYS A 108 -26.00 -13.52 2.35
N THR A 109 -25.73 -13.77 1.06
CA THR A 109 -24.87 -14.89 0.66
C THR A 109 -23.42 -14.67 1.08
N PHE A 110 -22.88 -13.47 0.81
CA PHE A 110 -21.47 -13.19 1.10
C PHE A 110 -21.23 -12.98 2.60
N CYS A 111 -22.11 -12.25 3.29
CA CYS A 111 -21.96 -12.04 4.73
C CYS A 111 -22.11 -13.29 5.58
N ALA A 112 -22.73 -14.35 5.05
CA ALA A 112 -22.75 -15.67 5.72
C ALA A 112 -21.36 -16.26 5.90
N THR A 113 -20.35 -15.76 5.20
CA THR A 113 -18.93 -16.19 5.38
C THR A 113 -18.29 -15.64 6.66
N GLY A 114 -18.96 -14.75 7.39
CA GLY A 114 -18.55 -14.35 8.74
C GLY A 114 -18.69 -15.44 9.80
N ALA A 115 -19.37 -16.55 9.50
CA ALA A 115 -19.42 -17.71 10.38
C ALA A 115 -18.03 -18.40 10.48
N PRO A 116 -17.67 -18.93 11.68
CA PRO A 116 -16.33 -19.50 11.91
C PRO A 116 -15.97 -20.69 10.99
N ASP A 117 -16.97 -21.41 10.49
CA ASP A 117 -16.82 -22.59 9.62
C ASP A 117 -16.88 -22.26 8.12
N LYS A 118 -17.01 -20.98 7.76
CA LYS A 118 -17.15 -20.54 6.37
C LYS A 118 -16.08 -19.53 6.00
N THR A 119 -15.75 -19.49 4.73
CA THR A 119 -14.85 -18.46 4.16
C THR A 119 -15.37 -18.00 2.80
N GLY A 120 -14.99 -16.79 2.43
CA GLY A 120 -15.28 -16.22 1.13
C GLY A 120 -14.11 -15.43 0.60
N THR A 121 -13.89 -15.46 -0.70
CA THR A 121 -12.85 -14.67 -1.36
C THR A 121 -13.45 -13.59 -2.23
N ILE A 122 -12.73 -12.47 -2.35
CA ILE A 122 -13.03 -11.43 -3.33
C ILE A 122 -11.93 -11.47 -4.39
N MET A 123 -12.33 -11.67 -5.63
CA MET A 123 -11.43 -11.59 -6.78
C MET A 123 -11.72 -10.29 -7.55
N TYR A 124 -10.67 -9.56 -7.87
CA TYR A 124 -10.81 -8.30 -8.61
C TYR A 124 -9.67 -8.12 -9.62
N ALA A 125 -9.85 -7.21 -10.54
CA ALA A 125 -8.82 -6.83 -11.50
C ALA A 125 -8.93 -5.32 -11.82
N MET A 126 -8.46 -4.91 -12.99
CA MET A 126 -8.35 -3.50 -13.39
C MET A 126 -9.69 -2.76 -13.42
N GLY A 127 -10.81 -3.44 -13.65
CA GLY A 127 -12.14 -2.84 -13.59
C GLY A 127 -12.49 -2.18 -12.25
N ILE A 128 -11.82 -2.58 -11.16
CA ILE A 128 -11.95 -1.97 -9.83
C ILE A 128 -10.85 -0.93 -9.59
N THR A 129 -9.62 -1.19 -10.05
CA THR A 129 -8.47 -0.32 -9.75
C THR A 129 -8.35 0.88 -10.67
N GLN A 130 -8.85 0.80 -11.90
CA GLN A 130 -8.80 1.88 -12.89
C GLN A 130 -9.94 2.89 -12.70
N HIS A 131 -10.07 3.38 -11.47
CA HIS A 131 -10.97 4.45 -11.07
C HIS A 131 -10.20 5.51 -10.30
N THR A 132 -10.68 6.74 -10.28
CA THR A 132 -10.12 7.83 -9.47
C THR A 132 -9.95 7.40 -8.00
N VAL A 133 -10.89 6.60 -7.48
CA VAL A 133 -10.89 6.06 -6.12
C VAL A 133 -10.52 4.56 -6.05
N GLY A 134 -9.78 4.04 -7.03
CA GLY A 134 -9.46 2.62 -7.13
C GLY A 134 -8.80 2.04 -5.88
N SER A 135 -7.83 2.74 -5.29
CA SER A 135 -7.20 2.32 -4.03
C SER A 135 -8.20 2.24 -2.87
N GLN A 136 -9.17 3.14 -2.82
CA GLN A 136 -10.20 3.13 -1.78
C GLN A 136 -11.20 1.97 -1.98
N ASN A 137 -11.49 1.61 -3.24
CA ASN A 137 -12.30 0.44 -3.55
C ASN A 137 -11.65 -0.85 -3.01
N VAL A 138 -10.35 -1.03 -3.25
CA VAL A 138 -9.61 -2.20 -2.73
C VAL A 138 -9.54 -2.19 -1.20
N ARG A 139 -9.34 -1.02 -0.57
CA ARG A 139 -9.41 -0.89 0.89
C ARG A 139 -10.77 -1.27 1.44
N ALA A 140 -11.86 -0.90 0.77
CA ALA A 140 -13.21 -1.30 1.19
C ALA A 140 -13.40 -2.83 1.13
N PHE A 141 -12.83 -3.51 0.14
CA PHE A 141 -12.80 -4.99 0.10
C PHE A 141 -12.03 -5.57 1.28
N SER A 142 -10.89 -4.96 1.65
CA SER A 142 -10.11 -5.38 2.80
C SER A 142 -10.91 -5.25 4.10
N ILE A 143 -11.64 -4.16 4.28
CA ILE A 143 -12.51 -3.97 5.45
C ILE A 143 -13.60 -5.04 5.51
N VAL A 144 -14.28 -5.33 4.40
CA VAL A 144 -15.30 -6.41 4.35
C VAL A 144 -14.69 -7.75 4.77
N GLN A 145 -13.54 -8.11 4.20
CA GLN A 145 -12.88 -9.39 4.48
C GLN A 145 -12.36 -9.50 5.92
N MET A 146 -11.87 -8.40 6.49
CA MET A 146 -11.47 -8.37 7.90
C MET A 146 -12.66 -8.45 8.85
N LEU A 147 -13.75 -7.76 8.55
CA LEU A 147 -14.97 -7.88 9.35
C LEU A 147 -15.52 -9.32 9.35
N LEU A 148 -15.50 -9.98 8.20
CA LEU A 148 -15.97 -11.36 8.07
C LEU A 148 -14.94 -12.40 8.51
N GLY A 149 -13.73 -12.00 8.93
CA GLY A 149 -12.67 -12.93 9.36
C GLY A 149 -12.14 -13.81 8.24
N ASN A 150 -12.20 -13.39 6.99
CA ASN A 150 -11.79 -14.18 5.82
C ASN A 150 -10.29 -14.08 5.49
N MET A 151 -9.58 -13.07 6.02
CA MET A 151 -8.15 -12.90 5.73
C MET A 151 -7.31 -13.93 6.49
N GLY A 152 -6.34 -14.54 5.80
CA GLY A 152 -5.42 -15.53 6.39
C GLY A 152 -6.04 -16.93 6.58
N ARG A 153 -7.22 -17.20 6.04
CA ARG A 153 -7.90 -18.48 6.11
C ARG A 153 -7.95 -19.14 4.72
N PRO A 154 -7.84 -20.50 4.62
CA PRO A 154 -7.98 -21.19 3.35
C PRO A 154 -9.31 -20.89 2.67
N GLY A 155 -9.25 -20.51 1.38
CA GLY A 155 -10.41 -20.10 0.59
C GLY A 155 -10.91 -18.67 0.84
N GLY A 156 -10.28 -17.94 1.76
CA GLY A 156 -10.58 -16.54 2.03
C GLY A 156 -9.63 -15.55 1.32
N GLY A 157 -9.74 -14.29 1.69
CA GLY A 157 -8.83 -13.23 1.25
C GLY A 157 -9.28 -12.43 0.05
N ILE A 158 -8.33 -11.64 -0.47
CA ILE A 158 -8.54 -10.77 -1.64
C ILE A 158 -7.51 -11.14 -2.69
N ASN A 159 -7.97 -11.45 -3.89
CA ASN A 159 -7.14 -11.93 -4.98
C ASN A 159 -7.18 -10.97 -6.17
N ALA A 160 -6.08 -10.29 -6.42
CA ALA A 160 -5.91 -9.50 -7.62
C ALA A 160 -5.64 -10.43 -8.81
N LEU A 161 -6.62 -10.60 -9.68
CA LEU A 161 -6.47 -11.37 -10.92
C LEU A 161 -5.67 -10.55 -11.93
N ARG A 162 -4.57 -11.10 -12.39
CA ARG A 162 -3.72 -10.43 -13.37
C ARG A 162 -4.34 -10.50 -14.77
N GLY A 163 -4.32 -9.39 -15.52
CA GLY A 163 -4.81 -9.35 -16.91
C GLY A 163 -3.90 -10.10 -17.87
N GLU A 164 -2.57 -10.09 -17.60
CA GLU A 164 -1.56 -10.79 -18.38
C GLU A 164 -1.02 -11.98 -17.57
N ASN A 165 -0.77 -13.08 -18.28
CA ASN A 165 -0.14 -14.25 -17.69
C ASN A 165 1.27 -13.90 -17.22
N ASN A 166 1.60 -14.29 -15.98
CA ASN A 166 2.91 -14.06 -15.39
C ASN A 166 3.37 -12.58 -15.40
N VAL A 167 2.45 -11.61 -15.30
CA VAL A 167 2.81 -10.17 -15.33
C VAL A 167 3.80 -9.78 -14.23
N GLN A 168 3.76 -10.42 -13.05
CA GLN A 168 4.74 -10.16 -12.00
C GLN A 168 6.12 -10.70 -12.38
N GLY A 169 6.21 -11.92 -12.89
CA GLY A 169 7.47 -12.46 -13.39
C GLY A 169 8.06 -11.64 -14.54
N ALA A 170 7.21 -11.19 -15.46
CA ALA A 170 7.61 -10.28 -16.54
C ALA A 170 8.19 -8.96 -15.98
N THR A 171 7.56 -8.40 -14.95
CA THR A 171 8.06 -7.20 -14.28
C THR A 171 9.37 -7.45 -13.52
N ASP A 172 9.50 -8.62 -12.87
CA ASP A 172 10.73 -9.04 -12.18
C ASP A 172 11.91 -9.13 -13.18
N MET A 173 11.63 -9.59 -14.39
CA MET A 173 12.61 -9.67 -15.49
C MET A 173 12.82 -8.34 -16.23
N ALA A 174 12.24 -7.25 -15.76
CA ALA A 174 12.36 -5.91 -16.32
C ALA A 174 11.90 -5.80 -17.79
N LEU A 175 10.82 -6.47 -18.15
CA LEU A 175 10.26 -6.37 -19.52
C LEU A 175 9.47 -5.07 -19.74
N LEU A 176 9.31 -4.23 -18.72
CA LEU A 176 8.73 -2.90 -18.85
C LEU A 176 9.86 -1.89 -19.17
N TYR A 177 9.66 -1.10 -20.22
CA TYR A 177 10.68 -0.16 -20.75
C TYR A 177 11.29 0.81 -19.75
N HIS A 178 10.54 1.14 -18.68
CA HIS A 178 10.96 2.10 -17.66
C HIS A 178 11.64 1.46 -16.44
N LEU A 179 11.83 0.15 -16.44
CA LEU A 179 12.46 -0.60 -15.36
C LEU A 179 13.71 -1.35 -15.86
N ILE A 180 14.67 -1.48 -14.96
CA ILE A 180 15.73 -2.47 -15.05
C ILE A 180 15.54 -3.52 -13.95
N PRO A 181 16.23 -4.67 -14.00
CA PRO A 181 16.09 -5.71 -12.98
C PRO A 181 16.17 -5.15 -11.56
N GLY A 182 15.31 -5.63 -10.68
CA GLY A 182 15.21 -5.17 -9.30
C GLY A 182 14.26 -3.97 -9.09
N TYR A 183 13.33 -3.72 -10.01
CA TYR A 183 12.36 -2.62 -9.90
C TYR A 183 13.03 -1.24 -9.79
N ILE A 184 14.20 -1.08 -10.38
CA ILE A 184 14.90 0.19 -10.45
C ILE A 184 14.45 0.89 -11.73
N ASN A 185 14.10 2.15 -11.64
CA ASN A 185 13.76 2.94 -12.82
C ASN A 185 14.98 3.03 -13.76
N SER A 186 14.79 2.78 -15.05
CA SER A 186 15.82 3.03 -16.06
C SER A 186 16.25 4.51 -16.02
N PRO A 187 17.50 4.84 -16.35
CA PRO A 187 17.95 6.23 -16.36
C PRO A 187 17.18 7.03 -17.39
N SER A 188 16.94 8.30 -17.10
CA SER A 188 16.38 9.25 -18.06
C SER A 188 17.47 10.02 -18.79
N ASN A 189 17.12 10.63 -19.94
CA ASN A 189 18.00 11.50 -20.70
C ASN A 189 18.27 12.86 -20.01
N ALA A 190 17.63 13.14 -18.88
CA ALA A 190 17.83 14.37 -18.14
C ALA A 190 19.32 14.63 -17.82
N PRO A 191 19.78 15.90 -17.83
CA PRO A 191 21.17 16.24 -17.52
C PRO A 191 21.68 15.68 -16.19
N ARG A 192 20.81 15.47 -15.22
CA ARG A 192 21.09 14.88 -13.91
C ARG A 192 21.48 13.38 -13.95
N ASN A 193 21.30 12.71 -15.07
CA ASN A 193 21.60 11.27 -15.24
C ASN A 193 22.69 11.01 -16.29
N LYS A 194 23.50 12.01 -16.63
CA LYS A 194 24.57 11.86 -17.63
C LYS A 194 25.68 10.91 -17.21
N LYS A 195 26.00 10.88 -15.91
CA LYS A 195 27.05 10.01 -15.34
C LYS A 195 26.41 8.89 -14.52
N LEU A 196 27.09 7.77 -14.43
CA LEU A 196 26.65 6.64 -13.62
C LEU A 196 26.42 7.04 -12.15
N ILE A 197 27.29 7.85 -11.57
CA ILE A 197 27.16 8.30 -10.17
C ILE A 197 25.87 9.11 -9.94
N ASP A 198 25.49 9.94 -10.89
CA ASP A 198 24.28 10.75 -10.80
C ASP A 198 23.02 9.87 -10.87
N TYR A 199 23.03 8.86 -11.73
CA TYR A 199 21.99 7.87 -11.82
C TYR A 199 21.89 7.06 -10.52
N ILE A 200 22.99 6.52 -10.01
CA ILE A 200 23.02 5.78 -8.74
C ILE A 200 22.44 6.66 -7.60
N ARG A 201 22.81 7.92 -7.56
CA ARG A 201 22.27 8.88 -6.59
C ARG A 201 20.76 9.02 -6.72
N SER A 202 20.22 9.06 -7.93
CA SER A 202 18.78 9.23 -8.18
C SER A 202 17.94 8.03 -7.74
N VAL A 203 18.49 6.82 -7.75
CA VAL A 203 17.78 5.57 -7.43
C VAL A 203 18.08 5.02 -6.03
N THR A 204 19.02 5.61 -5.31
CA THR A 204 19.38 5.19 -3.95
C THR A 204 18.53 5.96 -2.92
N PRO A 205 17.73 5.28 -2.09
CA PRO A 205 16.91 5.94 -1.08
C PRO A 205 17.74 6.80 -0.11
N GLY A 206 17.27 7.99 0.19
CA GLY A 206 17.92 8.89 1.15
C GLY A 206 19.21 9.55 0.68
N SER A 207 19.68 9.26 -0.53
CA SER A 207 20.92 9.83 -1.07
C SER A 207 20.89 11.36 -1.25
N ALA A 208 19.71 11.96 -1.39
CA ALA A 208 19.56 13.41 -1.50
C ALA A 208 20.07 14.18 -0.27
N LYS A 209 20.19 13.51 0.89
CA LYS A 209 20.71 14.09 2.14
C LYS A 209 22.22 13.94 2.29
N LEU A 210 22.88 13.24 1.37
CA LEU A 210 24.30 12.96 1.44
C LEU A 210 25.06 13.57 0.28
N GLN A 211 26.25 14.10 0.60
CA GLN A 211 27.21 14.50 -0.40
C GLN A 211 28.22 13.36 -0.62
N PHE A 212 28.26 12.86 -1.83
CA PHE A 212 29.29 11.98 -2.32
C PHE A 212 29.56 12.33 -3.79
N PHE A 213 30.82 12.29 -4.18
CA PHE A 213 31.24 12.80 -5.50
C PHE A 213 31.58 11.67 -6.48
N ASN A 214 31.80 10.45 -5.94
CA ASN A 214 32.16 9.29 -6.76
C ASN A 214 31.67 7.98 -6.12
N LEU A 215 31.77 6.87 -6.87
CA LEU A 215 31.34 5.55 -6.43
C LEU A 215 32.12 5.03 -5.22
N ALA A 216 33.39 5.37 -5.08
CA ALA A 216 34.21 4.92 -3.95
C ALA A 216 33.69 5.54 -2.64
N GLU A 217 33.46 6.84 -2.62
CA GLU A 217 32.88 7.54 -1.47
C GLU A 217 31.50 6.99 -1.12
N PHE A 218 30.65 6.75 -2.12
CA PHE A 218 29.34 6.15 -1.88
C PHE A 218 29.44 4.76 -1.25
N ARG A 219 30.39 3.92 -1.72
CA ARG A 219 30.62 2.59 -1.15
C ARG A 219 31.10 2.65 0.30
N GLU A 220 31.94 3.62 0.66
CA GLU A 220 32.36 3.82 2.06
C GLU A 220 31.20 4.23 2.95
N LEU A 221 30.31 5.10 2.46
CA LEU A 221 29.09 5.45 3.19
C LEU A 221 28.19 4.22 3.41
N VAL A 222 28.02 3.37 2.41
CA VAL A 222 27.26 2.12 2.54
C VAL A 222 27.89 1.18 3.57
N LYS A 223 29.22 1.05 3.58
CA LYS A 223 29.96 0.26 4.62
C LYS A 223 29.78 0.84 6.02
N ALA A 224 29.67 2.15 6.13
CA ALA A 224 29.39 2.84 7.41
C ALA A 224 27.92 2.72 7.85
N GLY A 225 27.09 1.95 7.12
CA GLY A 225 25.69 1.66 7.50
C GLY A 225 24.65 2.59 6.89
N PHE A 226 25.01 3.37 5.90
CA PHE A 226 24.05 4.23 5.21
C PHE A 226 23.75 3.74 3.78
N PRO A 227 22.47 3.82 3.36
CA PRO A 227 21.21 3.95 4.13
C PRO A 227 20.90 2.67 4.90
N ASN A 228 20.22 2.76 6.04
CA ASN A 228 20.08 1.65 7.00
C ASN A 228 19.08 0.58 6.61
N SER A 229 18.35 0.68 5.52
CA SER A 229 17.29 -0.27 5.20
C SER A 229 17.01 -0.44 3.71
N GLY A 230 16.54 -1.63 3.38
CA GLY A 230 16.08 -1.99 2.04
C GLY A 230 17.19 -2.48 1.10
N TRP A 231 16.82 -3.37 0.17
CA TRP A 231 17.77 -3.96 -0.79
C TRP A 231 18.37 -2.93 -1.77
N LYS A 232 17.70 -1.82 -2.03
CA LYS A 232 18.22 -0.71 -2.88
C LYS A 232 19.43 0.01 -2.31
N ILE A 233 19.81 -0.25 -1.07
CA ILE A 233 21.05 0.21 -0.44
C ILE A 233 22.29 -0.20 -1.24
N ASN A 234 22.26 -1.37 -1.86
CA ASN A 234 23.36 -1.90 -2.66
C ASN A 234 23.29 -1.50 -4.13
N SER A 235 22.47 -0.49 -4.50
CA SER A 235 22.27 -0.10 -5.91
C SER A 235 23.57 0.19 -6.66
N SER A 236 24.60 0.74 -6.01
CA SER A 236 25.88 0.96 -6.66
C SER A 236 26.59 -0.34 -7.07
N LYS A 237 26.59 -1.34 -6.19
CA LYS A 237 27.17 -2.66 -6.50
C LYS A 237 26.33 -3.39 -7.53
N TRP A 238 25.02 -3.36 -7.33
CA TRP A 238 24.07 -4.01 -8.23
C TRP A 238 24.16 -3.50 -9.66
N ILE A 239 24.08 -2.17 -9.84
CA ILE A 239 24.13 -1.55 -11.17
C ILE A 239 25.48 -1.80 -11.86
N VAL A 240 26.59 -1.69 -11.14
CA VAL A 240 27.92 -1.99 -11.71
C VAL A 240 28.04 -3.47 -12.09
N SER A 241 27.54 -4.39 -11.26
CA SER A 241 27.54 -5.82 -11.58
C SER A 241 26.69 -6.12 -12.82
N MET A 242 25.51 -5.51 -12.92
CA MET A 242 24.62 -5.63 -14.07
C MET A 242 25.27 -5.09 -15.36
N LEU A 243 25.92 -3.93 -15.30
CA LEU A 243 26.61 -3.36 -16.47
C LEU A 243 27.79 -4.24 -16.91
N LYS A 244 28.53 -4.81 -15.96
CA LYS A 244 29.60 -5.77 -16.27
C LYS A 244 29.08 -7.06 -16.89
N ASP A 245 27.97 -7.56 -16.41
CA ASP A 245 27.31 -8.75 -16.97
C ASP A 245 26.81 -8.49 -18.40
N TRP A 246 26.18 -7.36 -18.64
CA TRP A 246 25.59 -7.03 -19.93
C TRP A 246 26.62 -6.62 -21.00
N TYR A 247 27.67 -5.93 -20.62
CA TYR A 247 28.63 -5.33 -21.55
C TYR A 247 30.04 -5.97 -21.50
N GLY A 248 30.22 -6.96 -20.62
CA GLY A 248 31.50 -7.73 -20.56
C GLY A 248 32.70 -6.84 -20.41
N ASP A 249 33.73 -7.11 -21.22
CA ASP A 249 35.01 -6.39 -21.21
C ASP A 249 34.92 -4.91 -21.58
N ALA A 250 33.84 -4.49 -22.22
CA ALA A 250 33.60 -3.08 -22.50
C ALA A 250 33.23 -2.26 -21.23
N ALA A 251 32.83 -2.91 -20.15
CA ALA A 251 32.42 -2.25 -18.90
C ALA A 251 33.62 -2.02 -17.97
N THR A 252 34.36 -0.93 -18.16
CA THR A 252 35.55 -0.56 -17.39
C THR A 252 35.32 0.63 -16.49
N GLU A 253 36.13 0.81 -15.45
CA GLU A 253 36.06 1.99 -14.58
C GLU A 253 36.28 3.31 -15.32
N SER A 254 37.10 3.32 -16.33
CA SER A 254 37.45 4.51 -17.12
C SER A 254 36.28 5.04 -17.96
N ASN A 255 35.27 4.21 -18.23
CA ASN A 255 34.10 4.58 -19.02
C ASN A 255 32.78 4.43 -18.25
N ASP A 256 32.81 4.58 -16.92
CA ASP A 256 31.61 4.41 -16.05
C ASP A 256 30.94 3.05 -16.27
N PHE A 257 31.70 1.98 -16.44
CA PHE A 257 31.23 0.62 -16.70
C PHE A 257 30.28 0.51 -17.91
N ALA A 258 30.58 1.26 -18.97
CA ALA A 258 29.78 1.32 -20.18
C ALA A 258 28.34 1.87 -19.97
N TYR A 259 28.13 2.64 -18.93
CA TYR A 259 26.82 3.24 -18.59
C TYR A 259 26.18 4.02 -19.74
N HIS A 260 26.97 4.61 -20.62
CA HIS A 260 26.47 5.34 -21.78
C HIS A 260 25.74 4.47 -22.80
N TYR A 261 25.98 3.15 -22.82
CA TYR A 261 25.23 2.20 -23.65
C TYR A 261 23.88 1.82 -23.07
N LEU A 262 23.66 2.00 -21.76
CA LEU A 262 22.38 1.68 -21.15
C LEU A 262 21.28 2.54 -21.76
N PRO A 263 20.20 1.94 -22.30
CA PRO A 263 19.09 2.69 -22.84
C PRO A 263 18.50 3.66 -21.82
N LYS A 264 18.22 4.87 -22.26
CA LYS A 264 17.65 5.93 -21.45
C LYS A 264 16.29 6.28 -21.98
N ARG A 265 15.34 6.48 -21.06
CA ARG A 265 14.00 6.95 -21.39
C ARG A 265 14.00 8.47 -21.59
N ASP A 266 13.11 8.95 -22.42
CA ASP A 266 12.76 10.36 -22.47
C ASP A 266 11.85 10.69 -21.28
N ASP A 267 12.10 11.81 -20.63
CA ASP A 267 11.27 12.26 -19.48
C ASP A 267 9.99 12.94 -19.95
#